data_4f422b417e5cf6a96c452f0f0e0a277e
#
_entry.id   4f422b417e5cf6a96c452f0f0e0a277e
#
_cell.length_a   1.000
_cell.length_b   1.000
_cell.length_c   1.000
_cell.angle_alpha   90.00
_cell.angle_beta   90.00
_cell.angle_gamma   90.00
#
_symmetry.space_group_name_H-M   'P 1'
#
loop_
_entity.id
_entity.type
_entity.pdbx_description
1 polymer ?
#
loop_
_entity_poly.entity_id
_entity_poly.type
_entity_poly.pdbx_seq_one_letter_code
_entity_poly.pdbx_strand_id
1 'polypeptide(L)'
;DVAPILPVSYGGEIERATRGAAYGMKARFALHFASIRKWDSVERGGFGDDDPAEAEKLFKEARDAAWNCMQLNAYTLHSDFGQLFRNATKHSPEGIFNIPRSKALSNDSKYQYLGGQACTAKLPRLSGAPTCTTCLPSWYLLCAFLDDQGKPIDESTVYDPHKPFEHRDPRCTYTIVEHGTQHLGVI
;
A
#
# COMPACT_ATOMS: atom_id res chain seq x y z
N ASP A 1 -14.35 21.82 3.98
CA ASP A 1 -13.12 21.38 3.32
C ASP A 1 -11.96 22.27 3.76
N VAL A 2 -10.95 21.70 4.43
CA VAL A 2 -9.79 22.47 4.94
C VAL A 2 -8.60 22.45 3.95
N ALA A 3 -8.67 21.64 2.91
CA ALA A 3 -7.56 21.49 1.97
C ALA A 3 -7.08 22.81 1.35
N PRO A 4 -7.95 23.73 0.90
CA PRO A 4 -7.51 25.00 0.32
C PRO A 4 -6.73 25.92 1.26
N ILE A 5 -6.92 25.74 2.59
CA ILE A 5 -6.29 26.60 3.61
C ILE A 5 -4.84 26.12 3.88
N LEU A 6 -4.57 24.82 3.67
CA LEU A 6 -3.26 24.26 3.95
C LEU A 6 -2.24 24.61 2.84
N PRO A 7 -0.97 24.84 3.19
CA PRO A 7 0.08 25.00 2.20
C PRO A 7 0.35 23.69 1.45
N VAL A 8 0.92 23.81 0.26
CA VAL A 8 1.34 22.63 -0.52
C VAL A 8 2.56 21.97 0.10
N SER A 9 3.44 22.75 0.74
CA SER A 9 4.66 22.28 1.39
C SER A 9 4.98 23.12 2.61
N TYR A 10 5.62 22.51 3.60
CA TYR A 10 6.21 23.17 4.77
C TYR A 10 7.76 23.20 4.71
N GLY A 11 8.31 23.19 3.50
CA GLY A 11 9.77 23.11 3.32
C GLY A 11 10.30 21.74 3.74
N GLY A 12 11.20 21.70 4.73
CA GLY A 12 11.77 20.43 5.21
C GLY A 12 10.90 19.63 6.20
N GLU A 13 9.76 20.16 6.63
CA GLU A 13 8.88 19.53 7.63
C GLU A 13 7.84 18.62 6.93
N ILE A 14 8.27 17.45 6.53
CA ILE A 14 7.46 16.51 5.73
C ILE A 14 6.38 15.78 6.53
N GLU A 15 6.45 15.84 7.85
CA GLU A 15 5.50 15.17 8.75
C GLU A 15 4.21 15.98 8.99
N ARG A 16 4.20 17.25 8.56
CA ARG A 16 3.03 18.12 8.71
C ARG A 16 2.00 17.85 7.63
N ALA A 17 0.73 17.91 8.01
CA ALA A 17 -0.37 17.74 7.07
C ALA A 17 -0.41 18.87 6.06
N THR A 18 -0.11 18.56 4.81
CA THR A 18 -0.14 19.46 3.66
C THR A 18 -1.52 19.47 2.99
N ARG A 19 -1.70 20.35 1.99
CA ARG A 19 -2.89 20.34 1.12
C ARG A 19 -3.05 18.99 0.42
N GLY A 20 -1.96 18.39 -0.05
CA GLY A 20 -2.01 17.06 -0.66
C GLY A 20 -2.39 15.97 0.33
N ALA A 21 -1.91 16.04 1.57
CA ALA A 21 -2.33 15.12 2.63
C ALA A 21 -3.85 15.19 2.87
N ALA A 22 -4.43 16.41 2.93
CA ALA A 22 -5.87 16.59 3.11
C ALA A 22 -6.67 16.00 1.94
N TYR A 23 -6.24 16.24 0.70
CA TYR A 23 -6.89 15.66 -0.47
C TYR A 23 -6.73 14.14 -0.54
N GLY A 24 -5.54 13.61 -0.25
CA GLY A 24 -5.28 12.17 -0.25
C GLY A 24 -6.10 11.44 0.81
N MET A 25 -6.21 11.99 2.01
CA MET A 25 -7.05 11.44 3.08
C MET A 25 -8.53 11.51 2.71
N LYS A 26 -9.00 12.62 2.15
CA LYS A 26 -10.38 12.75 1.66
C LYS A 26 -10.70 11.71 0.60
N ALA A 27 -9.82 11.54 -0.39
CA ALA A 27 -9.98 10.54 -1.43
C ALA A 27 -10.07 9.12 -0.86
N ARG A 28 -9.17 8.78 0.08
CA ARG A 28 -9.13 7.46 0.71
C ARG A 28 -10.38 7.16 1.52
N PHE A 29 -10.82 8.10 2.35
CA PHE A 29 -12.03 7.90 3.17
C PHE A 29 -13.30 7.86 2.31
N ALA A 30 -13.44 8.76 1.35
CA ALA A 30 -14.59 8.75 0.45
C ALA A 30 -14.67 7.44 -0.34
N LEU A 31 -13.53 6.93 -0.86
CA LEU A 31 -13.46 5.64 -1.54
C LEU A 31 -13.86 4.47 -0.63
N HIS A 32 -13.39 4.48 0.62
CA HIS A 32 -13.72 3.43 1.59
C HIS A 32 -15.23 3.41 1.88
N PHE A 33 -15.80 4.54 2.22
CA PHE A 33 -17.24 4.63 2.51
C PHE A 33 -18.10 4.39 1.26
N ALA A 34 -17.66 4.83 0.08
CA ALA A 34 -18.33 4.50 -1.18
C ALA A 34 -18.38 2.99 -1.40
N SER A 35 -17.29 2.29 -1.07
CA SER A 35 -17.23 0.83 -1.20
C SER A 35 -18.18 0.14 -0.24
N ILE A 36 -18.28 0.59 1.02
CA ILE A 36 -19.27 0.09 1.97
C ILE A 36 -20.68 0.32 1.41
N ARG A 37 -21.04 1.56 1.05
CA ARG A 37 -22.36 1.88 0.49
C ARG A 37 -22.70 1.11 -0.77
N LYS A 38 -21.72 0.65 -1.53
CA LYS A 38 -21.94 -0.14 -2.73
C LYS A 38 -22.10 -1.64 -2.47
N TRP A 39 -21.37 -2.18 -1.46
CA TRP A 39 -21.18 -3.61 -1.37
C TRP A 39 -21.73 -4.26 -0.10
N ASP A 40 -22.13 -3.46 0.91
CA ASP A 40 -22.50 -3.95 2.25
C ASP A 40 -23.96 -4.41 2.36
N SER A 41 -24.52 -5.06 1.33
CA SER A 41 -25.88 -5.61 1.39
C SER A 41 -25.92 -6.89 2.23
N VAL A 42 -27.06 -7.15 2.88
CA VAL A 42 -27.33 -8.36 3.66
C VAL A 42 -27.21 -9.61 2.79
N GLU A 43 -27.62 -9.55 1.54
CA GLU A 43 -27.53 -10.65 0.57
C GLU A 43 -26.09 -11.08 0.29
N ARG A 44 -25.12 -10.17 0.48
CA ARG A 44 -23.68 -10.42 0.34
C ARG A 44 -22.98 -10.71 1.66
N GLY A 45 -23.75 -10.87 2.75
CA GLY A 45 -23.20 -11.08 4.09
C GLY A 45 -22.75 -9.81 4.80
N GLY A 46 -23.14 -8.64 4.32
CA GLY A 46 -22.91 -7.35 4.95
C GLY A 46 -23.96 -7.00 6.03
N PHE A 47 -23.88 -5.80 6.55
CA PHE A 47 -24.78 -5.30 7.61
C PHE A 47 -26.05 -4.61 7.06
N GLY A 48 -26.15 -4.42 5.75
CA GLY A 48 -27.29 -3.77 5.12
C GLY A 48 -27.16 -2.24 5.05
N ASP A 49 -25.94 -1.73 5.05
CA ASP A 49 -25.63 -0.29 4.93
C ASP A 49 -25.48 0.14 3.47
N ASP A 50 -25.91 -0.65 2.51
CA ASP A 50 -25.83 -0.34 1.09
C ASP A 50 -26.81 0.78 0.70
N ASP A 51 -26.25 1.77 -0.01
CA ASP A 51 -26.96 2.88 -0.64
C ASP A 51 -26.25 3.24 -1.95
N PRO A 52 -26.75 2.73 -3.09
CA PRO A 52 -26.11 2.97 -4.39
C PRO A 52 -26.02 4.45 -4.79
N ALA A 53 -26.99 5.27 -4.37
CA ALA A 53 -27.00 6.69 -4.71
C ALA A 53 -25.92 7.45 -3.93
N GLU A 54 -25.81 7.16 -2.63
CA GLU A 54 -24.72 7.71 -1.81
C GLU A 54 -23.35 7.17 -2.25
N ALA A 55 -23.26 5.89 -2.61
CA ALA A 55 -22.03 5.30 -3.15
C ALA A 55 -21.54 6.06 -4.38
N GLU A 56 -22.40 6.34 -5.34
CA GLU A 56 -22.02 7.09 -6.55
C GLU A 56 -21.51 8.50 -6.22
N LYS A 57 -22.16 9.18 -5.30
CA LYS A 57 -21.74 10.51 -4.83
C LYS A 57 -20.34 10.45 -4.19
N LEU A 58 -20.12 9.49 -3.31
CA LEU A 58 -18.83 9.32 -2.61
C LEU A 58 -17.71 8.90 -3.57
N PHE A 59 -17.98 8.06 -4.58
CA PHE A 59 -17.01 7.76 -5.62
C PHE A 59 -16.60 9.00 -6.42
N LYS A 60 -17.54 9.89 -6.75
CA LYS A 60 -17.24 11.16 -7.39
C LYS A 60 -16.39 12.05 -6.50
N GLU A 61 -16.71 12.16 -5.21
CA GLU A 61 -15.90 12.90 -4.24
C GLU A 61 -14.48 12.33 -4.12
N ALA A 62 -14.33 11.01 -4.09
CA ALA A 62 -13.03 10.34 -4.04
C ALA A 62 -12.19 10.66 -5.27
N ARG A 63 -12.79 10.54 -6.45
CA ARG A 63 -12.16 10.88 -7.74
C ARG A 63 -11.70 12.35 -7.76
N ASP A 64 -12.58 13.26 -7.41
CA ASP A 64 -12.31 14.70 -7.48
C ASP A 64 -11.24 15.11 -6.47
N ALA A 65 -11.23 14.53 -5.27
CA ALA A 65 -10.18 14.75 -4.29
C ALA A 65 -8.83 14.20 -4.76
N ALA A 66 -8.80 13.00 -5.33
CA ALA A 66 -7.58 12.42 -5.91
C ALA A 66 -7.05 13.29 -7.07
N TRP A 67 -7.94 13.73 -7.95
CA TRP A 67 -7.59 14.64 -9.04
C TRP A 67 -6.99 15.95 -8.54
N ASN A 68 -7.62 16.58 -7.54
CA ASN A 68 -7.10 17.80 -6.94
C ASN A 68 -5.72 17.62 -6.31
N CYS A 69 -5.46 16.44 -5.72
CA CYS A 69 -4.13 16.11 -5.22
C CYS A 69 -3.10 16.02 -6.35
N MET A 70 -3.45 15.37 -7.46
CA MET A 70 -2.57 15.25 -8.63
C MET A 70 -2.27 16.62 -9.27
N GLN A 71 -3.26 17.52 -9.33
CA GLN A 71 -3.11 18.88 -9.91
C GLN A 71 -2.17 19.79 -9.09
N LEU A 72 -1.81 19.41 -7.86
CA LEU A 72 -0.81 20.15 -7.09
C LEU A 72 0.59 20.07 -7.71
N ASN A 73 0.85 19.05 -8.55
CA ASN A 73 2.16 18.78 -9.16
C ASN A 73 3.31 18.75 -8.15
N ALA A 74 3.00 18.36 -6.91
CA ALA A 74 3.94 18.30 -5.79
C ALA A 74 4.50 16.90 -5.54
N TYR A 75 3.92 15.89 -6.20
CA TYR A 75 4.24 14.50 -5.99
C TYR A 75 4.58 13.81 -7.31
N THR A 76 5.53 12.89 -7.25
CA THR A 76 5.93 12.08 -8.41
C THR A 76 6.21 10.65 -7.95
N LEU A 77 5.92 9.67 -8.82
CA LEU A 77 6.25 8.29 -8.54
C LEU A 77 7.77 8.11 -8.43
N HIS A 78 8.21 7.29 -7.48
CA HIS A 78 9.61 6.90 -7.37
C HIS A 78 10.00 6.00 -8.54
N SER A 79 11.17 6.21 -9.11
CA SER A 79 11.64 5.48 -10.30
C SER A 79 11.92 4.00 -10.06
N ASP A 80 12.19 3.62 -8.80
CA ASP A 80 12.48 2.23 -8.39
C ASP A 80 11.59 1.83 -7.22
N PHE A 81 10.66 0.93 -7.48
CA PHE A 81 9.72 0.42 -6.48
C PHE A 81 10.43 -0.26 -5.31
N GLY A 82 11.49 -1.03 -5.58
CA GLY A 82 12.23 -1.74 -4.53
C GLY A 82 12.99 -0.80 -3.58
N GLN A 83 13.41 0.37 -4.07
CA GLN A 83 14.08 1.37 -3.26
C GLN A 83 13.11 2.28 -2.49
N LEU A 84 11.85 2.38 -2.93
CA LEU A 84 10.84 3.24 -2.29
C LEU A 84 10.70 2.96 -0.78
N PHE A 85 10.83 1.70 -0.36
CA PHE A 85 10.65 1.26 1.02
C PHE A 85 11.95 1.25 1.84
N ARG A 86 13.02 1.85 1.34
CA ARG A 86 14.30 1.95 2.06
C ARG A 86 14.35 3.19 2.94
N ASN A 87 15.13 3.12 4.03
CA ASN A 87 15.29 4.27 4.92
C ASN A 87 15.92 5.49 4.21
N ALA A 88 16.77 5.25 3.21
CA ALA A 88 17.39 6.31 2.42
C ALA A 88 16.37 7.12 1.59
N THR A 89 15.24 6.51 1.23
CA THR A 89 14.19 7.11 0.41
C THR A 89 12.93 7.48 1.18
N LYS A 90 13.00 7.51 2.51
CA LYS A 90 11.86 7.83 3.40
C LYS A 90 11.19 9.18 3.11
N HIS A 91 11.90 10.08 2.43
CA HIS A 91 11.41 11.40 2.00
C HIS A 91 11.18 11.46 0.49
N SER A 92 10.93 10.30 -0.12
CA SER A 92 10.60 10.25 -1.55
C SER A 92 9.45 11.20 -1.88
N PRO A 93 9.51 11.89 -3.05
CA PRO A 93 8.44 12.75 -3.53
C PRO A 93 7.13 11.99 -3.83
N GLU A 94 7.12 10.67 -3.79
CA GLU A 94 5.90 9.85 -3.83
C GLU A 94 5.11 9.90 -2.51
N GLY A 95 5.79 10.18 -1.39
CA GLY A 95 5.16 10.22 -0.08
C GLY A 95 4.27 11.45 0.11
N ILE A 96 2.95 11.27 0.12
CA ILE A 96 1.98 12.35 0.34
C ILE A 96 1.87 12.73 1.81
N PHE A 97 1.82 11.74 2.69
CA PHE A 97 1.74 11.92 4.14
C PHE A 97 2.34 10.72 4.84
N ASN A 98 3.42 10.95 5.56
CA ASN A 98 4.16 9.91 6.25
C ASN A 98 4.11 10.12 7.77
N ILE A 99 3.98 9.04 8.51
CA ILE A 99 4.14 9.06 9.97
C ILE A 99 5.63 8.88 10.25
N PRO A 100 6.32 9.89 10.81
CA PRO A 100 7.74 9.81 11.08
C PRO A 100 8.00 8.76 12.16
N ARG A 101 9.05 7.99 11.97
CA ARG A 101 9.53 7.02 12.95
C ARG A 101 11.01 7.18 13.14
N SER A 102 11.48 7.14 14.37
CA SER A 102 12.89 7.23 14.66
C SER A 102 13.42 5.98 15.34
N LYS A 103 14.69 5.69 15.13
CA LYS A 103 15.37 4.56 15.80
C LYS A 103 15.37 4.73 17.32
N ALA A 104 15.38 5.96 17.82
CA ALA A 104 15.34 6.26 19.26
C ALA A 104 14.01 5.85 19.90
N LEU A 105 12.92 5.81 19.13
CA LEU A 105 11.59 5.38 19.56
C LEU A 105 11.34 3.87 19.32
N SER A 106 12.34 3.14 18.87
CA SER A 106 12.21 1.71 18.51
C SER A 106 11.90 0.81 19.72
N ASN A 107 12.15 1.28 20.94
CA ASN A 107 11.80 0.57 22.17
C ASN A 107 10.32 0.71 22.56
N ASP A 108 9.55 1.56 21.90
CA ASP A 108 8.10 1.58 22.07
C ASP A 108 7.50 0.34 21.41
N SER A 109 6.82 -0.49 22.21
CA SER A 109 6.20 -1.74 21.74
C SER A 109 5.27 -1.56 20.53
N LYS A 110 4.62 -0.40 20.41
CA LYS A 110 3.75 -0.09 19.26
C LYS A 110 4.54 0.07 17.95
N TYR A 111 5.74 0.64 18.01
CA TYR A 111 6.60 0.81 16.83
C TYR A 111 7.32 -0.49 16.46
N GLN A 112 7.72 -1.30 17.45
CA GLN A 112 8.25 -2.64 17.22
C GLN A 112 7.21 -3.55 16.54
N TYR A 113 5.95 -3.45 16.94
CA TYR A 113 4.88 -4.27 16.40
C TYR A 113 4.65 -4.01 14.90
N LEU A 114 4.69 -2.76 14.46
CA LEU A 114 4.45 -2.41 13.06
C LEU A 114 5.68 -2.58 12.15
N GLY A 115 6.89 -2.45 12.67
CA GLY A 115 8.13 -2.54 11.91
C GLY A 115 8.91 -3.83 12.12
N GLY A 116 9.20 -4.17 13.37
CA GLY A 116 10.05 -5.30 13.73
C GLY A 116 9.39 -6.65 13.51
N GLN A 117 8.17 -6.84 13.97
CA GLN A 117 7.45 -8.10 13.78
C GLN A 117 7.06 -8.33 12.32
N ALA A 118 6.75 -7.26 11.58
CA ALA A 118 6.48 -7.41 10.17
C ALA A 118 7.71 -7.91 9.38
N CYS A 119 8.93 -7.56 9.81
CA CYS A 119 10.15 -7.96 9.10
C CYS A 119 10.80 -9.24 9.66
N THR A 120 10.76 -9.47 10.97
CA THR A 120 11.49 -10.57 11.61
C THR A 120 10.65 -11.81 11.85
N ALA A 121 9.37 -11.66 12.13
CA ALA A 121 8.45 -12.77 12.35
C ALA A 121 8.10 -13.57 11.08
N LYS A 122 8.56 -13.10 9.93
CA LYS A 122 8.25 -13.69 8.61
C LYS A 122 9.36 -14.55 8.04
N LEU A 123 10.47 -14.69 8.76
CA LEU A 123 11.55 -15.55 8.35
C LEU A 123 11.51 -16.83 9.21
N PRO A 124 10.83 -17.88 8.76
CA PRO A 124 10.44 -19.00 9.60
C PRO A 124 11.60 -19.82 10.16
N ARG A 125 12.85 -19.56 9.83
CA ARG A 125 13.98 -20.40 10.23
C ARG A 125 15.23 -19.67 10.70
N LEU A 126 15.24 -18.34 10.74
CA LEU A 126 16.48 -17.57 10.89
C LEU A 126 16.99 -17.38 12.30
N SER A 127 16.23 -17.67 13.37
CA SER A 127 16.72 -17.31 14.69
C SER A 127 16.13 -18.08 15.87
N GLY A 128 15.42 -19.17 15.64
CA GLY A 128 14.71 -19.83 16.73
C GLY A 128 13.61 -18.94 17.36
N ALA A 129 13.30 -17.81 16.75
CA ALA A 129 12.19 -16.97 17.16
C ALA A 129 10.86 -17.68 16.85
N PRO A 130 9.86 -17.54 17.73
CA PRO A 130 8.56 -18.13 17.48
C PRO A 130 8.04 -17.60 16.13
N THR A 131 7.65 -18.53 15.28
CA THR A 131 7.11 -18.29 13.95
C THR A 131 5.75 -17.61 14.02
N CYS A 132 5.73 -16.31 14.26
CA CYS A 132 4.51 -15.54 14.12
C CYS A 132 4.32 -15.21 12.64
N THR A 133 3.63 -16.07 11.93
CA THR A 133 3.24 -15.90 10.53
C THR A 133 2.03 -14.96 10.44
N THR A 134 2.19 -13.73 10.88
CA THR A 134 1.08 -12.77 10.96
C THR A 134 0.73 -12.08 9.63
N CYS A 135 1.59 -12.18 8.62
CA CYS A 135 1.37 -11.58 7.32
C CYS A 135 1.85 -12.52 6.22
N LEU A 136 1.06 -13.52 5.90
CA LEU A 136 1.30 -14.34 4.71
C LEU A 136 0.55 -13.72 3.52
N PRO A 137 1.19 -13.62 2.35
CA PRO A 137 0.50 -13.25 1.14
C PRO A 137 -0.53 -14.32 0.78
N SER A 138 -1.73 -13.91 0.40
CA SER A 138 -2.70 -14.85 -0.16
C SER A 138 -2.32 -15.23 -1.59
N TRP A 139 -2.81 -16.37 -2.06
CA TRP A 139 -2.71 -16.73 -3.47
C TRP A 139 -3.34 -15.67 -4.39
N TYR A 140 -4.46 -15.07 -3.94
CA TYR A 140 -5.10 -13.98 -4.68
C TYR A 140 -4.19 -12.76 -4.84
N LEU A 141 -3.40 -12.41 -3.83
CA LEU A 141 -2.43 -11.32 -3.97
C LEU A 141 -1.37 -11.67 -5.02
N LEU A 142 -0.85 -12.89 -5.00
CA LEU A 142 0.10 -13.34 -6.02
C LEU A 142 -0.53 -13.26 -7.42
N CYS A 143 -1.77 -13.73 -7.57
CA CYS A 143 -2.51 -13.69 -8.83
C CYS A 143 -2.85 -12.28 -9.31
N ALA A 144 -2.95 -11.30 -8.41
CA ALA A 144 -3.27 -9.91 -8.75
C ALA A 144 -2.13 -9.16 -9.44
N PHE A 145 -0.89 -9.64 -9.35
CA PHE A 145 0.21 -9.08 -10.13
C PHE A 145 0.05 -9.45 -11.60
N LEU A 146 0.31 -8.52 -12.50
CA LEU A 146 0.30 -8.75 -13.94
C LEU A 146 1.53 -9.56 -14.38
N ASP A 147 1.52 -10.06 -15.60
CA ASP A 147 2.73 -10.59 -16.23
C ASP A 147 3.68 -9.45 -16.66
N ASP A 148 4.84 -9.81 -17.21
CA ASP A 148 5.84 -8.85 -17.69
C ASP A 148 5.40 -8.10 -18.97
N GLN A 149 4.28 -8.51 -19.57
CA GLN A 149 3.63 -7.84 -20.70
C GLN A 149 2.46 -6.95 -20.27
N GLY A 150 2.17 -6.89 -18.96
CA GLY A 150 1.08 -6.09 -18.40
C GLY A 150 -0.31 -6.73 -18.53
N LYS A 151 -0.39 -8.05 -18.73
CA LYS A 151 -1.66 -8.79 -18.79
C LYS A 151 -2.00 -9.45 -17.46
N PRO A 152 -3.28 -9.56 -17.10
CA PRO A 152 -3.73 -10.45 -16.03
C PRO A 152 -3.29 -11.89 -16.29
N ILE A 153 -3.03 -12.66 -15.24
CA ILE A 153 -2.48 -14.02 -15.39
C ILE A 153 -3.43 -15.01 -16.06
N ASP A 154 -4.72 -14.80 -15.96
CA ASP A 154 -5.77 -15.58 -16.66
C ASP A 154 -5.83 -15.28 -18.17
N GLU A 155 -5.29 -14.15 -18.61
CA GLU A 155 -5.14 -13.76 -20.01
C GLU A 155 -3.70 -13.90 -20.53
N SER A 156 -2.77 -14.25 -19.64
CA SER A 156 -1.35 -14.36 -19.98
C SER A 156 -1.04 -15.62 -20.79
N THR A 157 -0.23 -15.45 -21.82
CA THR A 157 0.29 -16.59 -22.63
C THR A 157 1.66 -17.08 -22.15
N VAL A 158 2.27 -16.39 -21.20
CA VAL A 158 3.62 -16.69 -20.68
C VAL A 158 3.61 -17.17 -19.23
N TYR A 159 2.50 -17.04 -18.52
CA TYR A 159 2.37 -17.49 -17.15
C TYR A 159 2.34 -19.01 -17.02
N ASP A 160 3.21 -19.55 -16.14
CA ASP A 160 3.23 -20.97 -15.77
C ASP A 160 2.87 -21.11 -14.28
N PRO A 161 1.76 -21.82 -13.91
CA PRO A 161 1.40 -22.06 -12.51
C PRO A 161 2.45 -22.81 -11.70
N HIS A 162 3.33 -23.59 -12.35
CA HIS A 162 4.43 -24.30 -11.68
C HIS A 162 5.64 -23.40 -11.42
N LYS A 163 5.66 -22.21 -12.02
CA LYS A 163 6.71 -21.20 -11.88
C LYS A 163 6.11 -19.82 -11.65
N PRO A 164 5.36 -19.62 -10.56
CA PRO A 164 4.46 -18.49 -10.37
C PRO A 164 5.15 -17.13 -10.27
N PHE A 165 6.47 -17.09 -10.18
CA PHE A 165 7.27 -15.86 -10.12
C PHE A 165 7.99 -15.52 -11.43
N GLU A 166 8.04 -16.47 -12.39
CA GLU A 166 8.60 -16.19 -13.72
C GLU A 166 7.61 -15.34 -14.54
N HIS A 167 8.15 -14.47 -15.40
CA HIS A 167 7.35 -13.60 -16.28
C HIS A 167 6.33 -12.74 -15.54
N ARG A 168 6.71 -12.15 -14.40
CA ARG A 168 5.82 -11.31 -13.58
C ARG A 168 6.28 -9.86 -13.56
N ASP A 169 5.33 -8.97 -13.29
CA ASP A 169 5.64 -7.61 -12.89
C ASP A 169 6.73 -7.61 -11.80
N PRO A 170 7.84 -6.86 -11.97
CA PRO A 170 8.95 -6.85 -11.02
C PRO A 170 8.54 -6.54 -9.57
N ARG A 171 7.44 -5.82 -9.36
CA ARG A 171 6.90 -5.53 -8.03
C ARG A 171 6.48 -6.78 -7.27
N CYS A 172 6.15 -7.86 -7.98
CA CYS A 172 5.80 -9.14 -7.37
C CYS A 172 6.95 -9.66 -6.48
N THR A 173 8.17 -9.71 -7.00
CA THR A 173 9.36 -10.21 -6.29
C THR A 173 9.83 -9.28 -5.17
N TYR A 174 9.53 -7.98 -5.25
CA TYR A 174 9.76 -7.04 -4.15
C TYR A 174 8.72 -7.16 -3.03
N THR A 175 7.54 -7.67 -3.33
CA THR A 175 6.43 -7.78 -2.38
C THR A 175 6.36 -9.14 -1.71
N ILE A 176 6.65 -10.22 -2.47
CA ILE A 176 6.53 -11.61 -2.04
C ILE A 176 7.89 -12.29 -2.17
N VAL A 177 8.34 -12.92 -1.10
CA VAL A 177 9.61 -13.68 -1.09
C VAL A 177 9.38 -15.03 -1.76
N GLU A 178 10.08 -15.25 -2.86
CA GLU A 178 10.11 -16.53 -3.57
C GLU A 178 11.01 -17.52 -2.85
N HIS A 179 10.62 -18.80 -2.82
CA HIS A 179 11.45 -19.88 -2.29
C HIS A 179 12.78 -20.00 -3.05
N GLY A 180 13.87 -20.11 -2.32
CA GLY A 180 15.22 -20.20 -2.90
C GLY A 180 15.88 -18.85 -3.19
N THR A 181 15.19 -17.72 -2.99
CA THR A 181 15.83 -16.41 -3.10
C THR A 181 16.56 -16.03 -1.81
N GLN A 182 17.66 -15.29 -1.95
CA GLN A 182 18.38 -14.79 -0.79
C GLN A 182 17.62 -13.64 -0.13
N HIS A 183 17.25 -13.80 1.13
CA HIS A 183 16.61 -12.75 1.93
C HIS A 183 17.40 -12.54 3.22
N LEU A 184 17.81 -11.31 3.52
CA LEU A 184 18.62 -10.94 4.68
C LEU A 184 19.90 -11.80 4.85
N GLY A 185 20.51 -12.20 3.74
CA GLY A 185 21.74 -13.02 3.75
C GLY A 185 21.53 -14.53 3.90
N VAL A 186 20.30 -15.00 3.88
CA VAL A 186 19.92 -16.42 3.98
C VAL A 186 19.07 -16.83 2.78
N ILE A 187 19.27 -18.07 2.31
CA ILE A 187 18.52 -18.70 1.20
C ILE A 187 17.44 -19.61 1.76
#